data_57f1dc6b537e4ec3a6993e1cc01dd021
#
_entry.id   57f1dc6b537e4ec3a6993e1cc01dd021
#
_cell.length_a   1.000
_cell.length_b   1.000
_cell.length_c   1.000
_cell.angle_alpha   90.00
_cell.angle_beta   90.00
_cell.angle_gamma   90.00
#
_symmetry.space_group_name_H-M   'P 1'
#
loop_
_entity.id
_entity.type
_entity.pdbx_description
1 polymer ?
#
loop_
_entity_poly.entity_id
_entity_poly.type
_entity_poly.pdbx_seq_one_letter_code
_entity_poly.pdbx_strand_id
1 'polypeptide(L)'
;MTMRKILIPTDFSENALNAIQYAIKLFKYEKCVYYIMHAYQDDIYADEDLLEKETLEEITKRTGEKSLKELGIILKELHEISPNPRHTYNIISSNNMLLDETDKIVDDENIDIIVMGTRGKTDDKKLTFGSHTLQVLKYVQCPVLAIPQGYKYTQPKHILFPTNYLIPYKRRELKLLCEMVSPYRAEIDLLYVSKSKKLSRRQEDNQTFIKEELYKNSLNFKTEKSKHIINAIYTYIKEHPIDMLVMVNTRHSFLESNLFLSIIDELSLHLKIPFLALQNIKRD
;
A
#
# COMPACT_ATOMS: atom_id res chain seq x y z
N MET A 1 -21.47 -5.32 8.32
CA MET A 1 -20.14 -5.16 7.67
C MET A 1 -20.09 -3.77 7.09
N THR A 2 -19.16 -2.95 7.52
CA THR A 2 -18.90 -1.63 6.92
C THR A 2 -18.37 -1.82 5.50
N MET A 3 -18.77 -0.96 4.59
CA MET A 3 -18.30 -0.96 3.20
C MET A 3 -16.89 -0.37 3.16
N ARG A 4 -15.92 -1.10 2.60
CA ARG A 4 -14.54 -0.65 2.50
C ARG A 4 -14.35 0.23 1.27
N LYS A 5 -13.69 1.35 1.44
CA LYS A 5 -13.34 2.27 0.35
C LYS A 5 -11.86 2.13 0.01
N ILE A 6 -11.57 1.84 -1.24
CA ILE A 6 -10.24 1.52 -1.75
C ILE A 6 -9.89 2.47 -2.88
N LEU A 7 -8.81 3.22 -2.74
CA LEU A 7 -8.28 4.06 -3.80
C LEU A 7 -7.18 3.31 -4.56
N ILE A 8 -7.25 3.32 -5.88
CA ILE A 8 -6.24 2.68 -6.74
C ILE A 8 -5.78 3.69 -7.79
N PRO A 9 -4.66 4.38 -7.55
CA PRO A 9 -4.02 5.20 -8.56
C PRO A 9 -3.50 4.34 -9.71
N THR A 10 -3.68 4.82 -10.95
CA THR A 10 -3.21 4.12 -12.15
C THR A 10 -2.57 5.11 -13.13
N ASP A 11 -1.52 4.68 -13.79
CA ASP A 11 -0.90 5.31 -14.95
C ASP A 11 -1.09 4.46 -16.22
N PHE A 12 -2.02 3.49 -16.16
CA PHE A 12 -2.30 2.51 -17.20
C PHE A 12 -1.13 1.56 -17.54
N SER A 13 -0.09 1.51 -16.71
CA SER A 13 1.00 0.54 -16.85
C SER A 13 0.51 -0.88 -16.49
N GLU A 14 1.23 -1.89 -17.00
CA GLU A 14 0.97 -3.29 -16.63
C GLU A 14 1.03 -3.50 -15.10
N ASN A 15 1.93 -2.77 -14.41
CA ASN A 15 2.06 -2.88 -12.98
C ASN A 15 0.86 -2.25 -12.24
N ALA A 16 0.34 -1.12 -12.71
CA ALA A 16 -0.88 -0.52 -12.16
C ALA A 16 -2.10 -1.43 -12.39
N LEU A 17 -2.24 -2.02 -13.58
CA LEU A 17 -3.29 -3.00 -13.87
C LEU A 17 -3.18 -4.25 -12.99
N ASN A 18 -1.95 -4.74 -12.77
CA ASN A 18 -1.71 -5.84 -11.83
C ASN A 18 -2.12 -5.50 -10.40
N ALA A 19 -1.87 -4.28 -9.94
CA ALA A 19 -2.29 -3.81 -8.61
C ALA A 19 -3.83 -3.75 -8.49
N ILE A 20 -4.55 -3.29 -9.53
CA ILE A 20 -6.01 -3.32 -9.59
C ILE A 20 -6.53 -4.76 -9.45
N GLN A 21 -6.00 -5.69 -10.26
CA GLN A 21 -6.40 -7.09 -10.22
C GLN A 21 -6.09 -7.76 -8.87
N TYR A 22 -4.94 -7.41 -8.27
CA TYR A 22 -4.56 -7.87 -6.94
C TYR A 22 -5.57 -7.40 -5.89
N ALA A 23 -5.93 -6.11 -5.88
CA ALA A 23 -6.89 -5.53 -4.95
C ALA A 23 -8.25 -6.23 -5.01
N ILE A 24 -8.79 -6.44 -6.21
CA ILE A 24 -10.08 -7.10 -6.41
C ILE A 24 -10.07 -8.53 -5.85
N LYS A 25 -9.00 -9.27 -6.10
CA LYS A 25 -8.84 -10.65 -5.59
C LYS A 25 -8.64 -10.69 -4.08
N LEU A 26 -7.91 -9.73 -3.52
CA LEU A 26 -7.66 -9.62 -2.08
C LEU A 26 -8.95 -9.34 -1.31
N PHE A 27 -9.77 -8.42 -1.78
CA PHE A 27 -10.99 -7.99 -1.10
C PHE A 27 -12.27 -8.69 -1.61
N LYS A 28 -12.15 -9.80 -2.33
CA LYS A 28 -13.29 -10.49 -2.97
C LYS A 28 -14.42 -10.90 -2.02
N TYR A 29 -14.14 -11.05 -0.73
CA TYR A 29 -15.13 -11.43 0.28
C TYR A 29 -15.76 -10.23 1.00
N GLU A 30 -15.26 -9.02 0.77
CA GLU A 30 -15.73 -7.79 1.41
C GLU A 30 -16.68 -7.01 0.50
N LYS A 31 -17.51 -6.13 1.09
CA LYS A 31 -18.21 -5.10 0.32
C LYS A 31 -17.27 -3.92 0.10
N CYS A 32 -16.97 -3.60 -1.16
CA CYS A 32 -15.98 -2.58 -1.50
C CYS A 32 -16.51 -1.57 -2.51
N VAL A 33 -16.07 -0.32 -2.33
CA VAL A 33 -16.12 0.71 -3.36
C VAL A 33 -14.67 0.98 -3.77
N TYR A 34 -14.39 0.77 -5.05
CA TYR A 34 -13.09 1.05 -5.64
C TYR A 34 -13.14 2.38 -6.37
N TYR A 35 -12.19 3.25 -6.07
CA TYR A 35 -11.94 4.50 -6.77
C TYR A 35 -10.68 4.30 -7.61
N ILE A 36 -10.83 4.14 -8.93
CA ILE A 36 -9.72 4.00 -9.86
C ILE A 36 -9.41 5.39 -10.40
N MET A 37 -8.25 5.91 -10.08
CA MET A 37 -7.89 7.30 -10.29
C MET A 37 -6.68 7.43 -11.19
N HIS A 38 -6.79 8.30 -12.21
CA HIS A 38 -5.67 8.78 -12.98
C HIS A 38 -5.51 10.31 -12.79
N ALA A 39 -4.40 10.69 -12.17
CA ALA A 39 -3.94 12.07 -12.06
C ALA A 39 -2.91 12.31 -13.16
N TYR A 40 -3.20 13.24 -14.08
CA TYR A 40 -2.43 13.37 -15.33
C TYR A 40 -1.66 14.69 -15.50
N GLN A 41 -1.56 15.50 -14.45
CA GLN A 41 -0.83 16.76 -14.54
C GLN A 41 0.65 16.55 -14.86
N ASP A 42 1.28 15.54 -14.23
CA ASP A 42 2.67 15.21 -14.49
C ASP A 42 2.91 14.77 -15.95
N ASP A 43 1.94 14.07 -16.56
CA ASP A 43 2.01 13.65 -17.97
C ASP A 43 2.01 14.85 -18.94
N ILE A 44 1.28 15.93 -18.59
CA ILE A 44 1.23 17.15 -19.39
C ILE A 44 2.58 17.85 -19.38
N TYR A 45 3.21 17.98 -18.21
CA TYR A 45 4.47 18.71 -18.08
C TYR A 45 5.70 17.90 -18.47
N ALA A 46 5.58 16.58 -18.59
CA ALA A 46 6.69 15.73 -19.03
C ALA A 46 6.96 15.77 -20.54
N ASP A 47 6.03 16.29 -21.35
CA ASP A 47 6.15 16.36 -22.81
C ASP A 47 6.46 17.79 -23.28
N GLU A 48 7.74 18.17 -23.21
CA GLU A 48 8.22 19.51 -23.60
C GLU A 48 7.92 19.80 -25.07
N ASP A 49 8.00 18.83 -25.98
CA ASP A 49 7.73 18.99 -27.40
C ASP A 49 6.27 19.37 -27.70
N LEU A 50 5.34 18.88 -26.89
CA LEU A 50 3.93 19.24 -27.00
C LEU A 50 3.67 20.66 -26.48
N LEU A 51 4.30 21.03 -25.36
CA LEU A 51 4.17 22.36 -24.77
C LEU A 51 4.70 23.49 -25.68
N GLU A 52 5.61 23.17 -26.59
CA GLU A 52 6.10 24.15 -27.61
C GLU A 52 5.13 24.30 -28.79
N LYS A 53 4.28 23.32 -29.06
CA LYS A 53 3.45 23.28 -30.30
C LYS A 53 1.97 23.56 -30.06
N GLU A 54 1.46 23.32 -28.90
CA GLU A 54 0.05 23.42 -28.55
C GLU A 54 -0.14 24.25 -27.26
N THR A 55 -1.33 24.83 -27.12
CA THR A 55 -1.66 25.53 -25.86
C THR A 55 -1.87 24.55 -24.69
N LEU A 56 -1.57 24.99 -23.50
CA LEU A 56 -1.77 24.17 -22.27
C LEU A 56 -3.22 23.72 -22.15
N GLU A 57 -4.19 24.52 -22.57
CA GLU A 57 -5.62 24.20 -22.52
C GLU A 57 -5.96 23.05 -23.47
N GLU A 58 -5.44 23.07 -24.71
CA GLU A 58 -5.66 22.00 -25.69
C GLU A 58 -5.03 20.68 -25.23
N ILE A 59 -3.80 20.72 -24.71
CA ILE A 59 -3.10 19.55 -24.18
C ILE A 59 -3.88 18.96 -22.99
N THR A 60 -4.29 19.81 -22.06
CA THR A 60 -5.07 19.40 -20.87
C THR A 60 -6.37 18.72 -21.26
N LYS A 61 -7.13 19.31 -22.18
CA LYS A 61 -8.39 18.75 -22.68
C LYS A 61 -8.17 17.38 -23.32
N ARG A 62 -7.22 17.28 -24.24
CA ARG A 62 -6.90 16.02 -24.94
C ARG A 62 -6.43 14.93 -23.97
N THR A 63 -5.56 15.28 -23.02
CA THR A 63 -5.06 14.33 -22.02
C THR A 63 -6.18 13.86 -21.10
N GLY A 64 -7.08 14.75 -20.69
CA GLY A 64 -8.26 14.40 -19.89
C GLY A 64 -9.23 13.48 -20.64
N GLU A 65 -9.51 13.74 -21.92
CA GLU A 65 -10.35 12.86 -22.75
C GLU A 65 -9.72 11.47 -22.93
N LYS A 66 -8.41 11.40 -23.14
CA LYS A 66 -7.65 10.14 -23.21
C LYS A 66 -7.72 9.39 -21.88
N SER A 67 -7.50 10.08 -20.77
CA SER A 67 -7.59 9.52 -19.41
C SER A 67 -8.97 8.89 -19.15
N LEU A 68 -10.05 9.60 -19.44
CA LEU A 68 -11.41 9.09 -19.28
C LEU A 68 -11.68 7.87 -20.15
N LYS A 69 -11.18 7.86 -21.37
CA LYS A 69 -11.31 6.73 -22.30
C LYS A 69 -10.62 5.48 -21.77
N GLU A 70 -9.37 5.60 -21.32
CA GLU A 70 -8.58 4.49 -20.76
C GLU A 70 -9.20 3.97 -19.46
N LEU A 71 -9.64 4.86 -18.56
CA LEU A 71 -10.38 4.47 -17.36
C LEU A 71 -11.69 3.74 -17.69
N GLY A 72 -12.39 4.16 -18.74
CA GLY A 72 -13.59 3.50 -19.22
C GLY A 72 -13.33 2.08 -19.76
N ILE A 73 -12.17 1.84 -20.37
CA ILE A 73 -11.74 0.50 -20.80
C ILE A 73 -11.50 -0.39 -19.56
N ILE A 74 -10.72 0.09 -18.60
CA ILE A 74 -10.48 -0.62 -17.34
C ILE A 74 -11.82 -0.97 -16.67
N LEU A 75 -12.74 -0.03 -16.56
CA LEU A 75 -14.03 -0.26 -15.92
C LEU A 75 -14.83 -1.40 -16.59
N LYS A 76 -14.82 -1.48 -17.91
CA LYS A 76 -15.45 -2.58 -18.66
C LYS A 76 -14.79 -3.92 -18.38
N GLU A 77 -13.45 -3.96 -18.45
CA GLU A 77 -12.68 -5.17 -18.15
C GLU A 77 -12.93 -5.68 -16.73
N LEU A 78 -13.06 -4.77 -15.76
CA LEU A 78 -13.32 -5.13 -14.37
C LEU A 78 -14.69 -5.78 -14.17
N HIS A 79 -15.71 -5.28 -14.85
CA HIS A 79 -17.04 -5.89 -14.83
C HIS A 79 -17.07 -7.29 -15.47
N GLU A 80 -16.22 -7.52 -16.48
CA GLU A 80 -16.10 -8.82 -17.15
C GLU A 80 -15.28 -9.84 -16.33
N ILE A 81 -14.12 -9.40 -15.79
CA ILE A 81 -13.19 -10.28 -15.06
C ILE A 81 -13.71 -10.62 -13.66
N SER A 82 -14.40 -9.70 -13.02
CA SER A 82 -14.85 -9.86 -11.63
C SER A 82 -16.28 -9.36 -11.43
N PRO A 83 -17.28 -10.08 -11.91
CA PRO A 83 -18.70 -9.76 -11.71
C PRO A 83 -19.11 -10.02 -10.26
N ASN A 84 -18.52 -9.30 -9.31
CA ASN A 84 -18.78 -9.47 -7.88
C ASN A 84 -19.85 -8.45 -7.43
N PRO A 85 -21.05 -8.88 -7.00
CA PRO A 85 -22.13 -7.97 -6.59
C PRO A 85 -21.80 -7.17 -5.31
N ARG A 86 -20.68 -7.48 -4.64
CA ARG A 86 -20.19 -6.75 -3.47
C ARG A 86 -19.26 -5.60 -3.84
N HIS A 87 -18.88 -5.48 -5.13
CA HIS A 87 -17.92 -4.50 -5.61
C HIS A 87 -18.62 -3.43 -6.43
N THR A 88 -18.30 -2.17 -6.14
CA THR A 88 -18.71 -1.01 -6.93
C THR A 88 -17.42 -0.30 -7.39
N TYR A 89 -17.42 0.17 -8.63
CA TYR A 89 -16.28 0.81 -9.25
C TYR A 89 -16.62 2.24 -9.66
N ASN A 90 -15.80 3.19 -9.21
CA ASN A 90 -15.83 4.60 -9.61
C ASN A 90 -14.52 4.93 -10.33
N ILE A 91 -14.60 5.77 -11.36
CA ILE A 91 -13.41 6.26 -12.07
C ILE A 91 -13.24 7.76 -11.82
N ILE A 92 -12.00 8.19 -11.62
CA ILE A 92 -11.64 9.59 -11.39
C ILE A 92 -10.49 9.95 -12.35
N SER A 93 -10.73 10.97 -13.19
CA SER A 93 -9.74 11.56 -14.05
C SER A 93 -9.50 13.00 -13.59
N SER A 94 -8.29 13.33 -13.18
CA SER A 94 -7.99 14.61 -12.55
C SER A 94 -6.75 15.28 -13.15
N ASN A 95 -6.87 16.58 -13.42
CA ASN A 95 -5.74 17.44 -13.80
C ASN A 95 -5.07 17.99 -12.53
N ASN A 96 -4.53 17.10 -11.71
CA ASN A 96 -3.75 17.41 -10.53
C ASN A 96 -2.50 16.54 -10.48
N MET A 97 -1.57 16.88 -9.59
CA MET A 97 -0.47 15.99 -9.22
C MET A 97 -0.99 14.78 -8.47
N LEU A 98 -0.35 13.62 -8.66
CA LEU A 98 -0.76 12.37 -8.06
C LEU A 98 -0.89 12.46 -6.53
N LEU A 99 0.06 13.09 -5.85
CA LEU A 99 0.07 13.19 -4.40
C LEU A 99 -1.11 14.03 -3.88
N ASP A 100 -1.32 15.20 -4.48
CA ASP A 100 -2.35 16.14 -4.06
C ASP A 100 -3.77 15.58 -4.29
N GLU A 101 -3.99 14.94 -5.44
CA GLU A 101 -5.29 14.31 -5.71
C GLU A 101 -5.52 13.08 -4.83
N THR A 102 -4.46 12.33 -4.52
CA THR A 102 -4.55 11.20 -3.60
C THR A 102 -4.96 11.64 -2.19
N ASP A 103 -4.30 12.67 -1.64
CA ASP A 103 -4.64 13.22 -0.32
C ASP A 103 -6.07 13.74 -0.29
N LYS A 104 -6.46 14.50 -1.31
CA LYS A 104 -7.83 15.02 -1.43
C LYS A 104 -8.88 13.91 -1.42
N ILE A 105 -8.72 12.87 -2.24
CA ILE A 105 -9.69 11.77 -2.32
C ILE A 105 -9.68 10.96 -1.02
N VAL A 106 -8.52 10.79 -0.39
CA VAL A 106 -8.41 10.10 0.91
C VAL A 106 -9.28 10.78 1.96
N ASP A 107 -9.30 12.12 1.99
CA ASP A 107 -10.06 12.90 2.96
C ASP A 107 -11.54 13.00 2.56
N ASP A 108 -11.85 13.42 1.32
CA ASP A 108 -13.21 13.62 0.82
C ASP A 108 -14.04 12.33 0.89
N GLU A 109 -13.44 11.21 0.51
CA GLU A 109 -14.11 9.91 0.44
C GLU A 109 -13.88 9.04 1.69
N ASN A 110 -13.04 9.47 2.63
CA ASN A 110 -12.64 8.67 3.80
C ASN A 110 -12.14 7.28 3.40
N ILE A 111 -11.12 7.24 2.55
CA ILE A 111 -10.51 6.01 2.02
C ILE A 111 -9.90 5.17 3.16
N ASP A 112 -10.15 3.87 3.14
CA ASP A 112 -9.60 2.94 4.14
C ASP A 112 -8.19 2.46 3.78
N ILE A 113 -7.90 2.31 2.49
CA ILE A 113 -6.62 1.81 1.99
C ILE A 113 -6.39 2.26 0.54
N ILE A 114 -5.13 2.57 0.24
CA ILE A 114 -4.65 2.79 -1.12
C ILE A 114 -3.98 1.49 -1.58
N VAL A 115 -4.26 1.04 -2.81
CA VAL A 115 -3.54 -0.08 -3.44
C VAL A 115 -2.91 0.41 -4.73
N MET A 116 -1.59 0.25 -4.88
CA MET A 116 -0.90 0.75 -6.06
C MET A 116 0.25 -0.16 -6.47
N GLY A 117 0.66 -0.08 -7.73
CA GLY A 117 1.88 -0.72 -8.20
C GLY A 117 3.11 -0.07 -7.57
N THR A 118 4.19 -0.84 -7.42
CA THR A 118 5.45 -0.28 -6.88
C THR A 118 6.17 0.60 -7.88
N ARG A 119 5.84 0.55 -9.19
CA ARG A 119 6.46 1.32 -10.26
C ARG A 119 5.44 1.83 -11.25
N GLY A 120 5.74 2.97 -11.86
CA GLY A 120 5.03 3.53 -13.00
C GLY A 120 5.75 3.25 -14.33
N LYS A 121 5.30 3.92 -15.40
CA LYS A 121 5.84 3.79 -16.77
C LYS A 121 7.29 4.25 -16.91
N THR A 122 7.67 5.29 -16.15
CA THR A 122 8.95 6.02 -16.31
C THR A 122 10.01 5.61 -15.29
N ASP A 123 9.71 4.71 -14.36
CA ASP A 123 10.61 4.38 -13.26
C ASP A 123 11.79 3.49 -13.68
N ASP A 124 12.96 3.70 -13.05
CA ASP A 124 14.15 2.87 -13.23
C ASP A 124 13.85 1.41 -12.86
N LYS A 125 14.10 0.50 -13.81
CA LYS A 125 13.87 -0.94 -13.64
C LYS A 125 14.71 -1.58 -12.51
N LYS A 126 15.72 -0.89 -12.01
CA LYS A 126 16.57 -1.37 -10.90
C LYS A 126 15.95 -1.13 -9.53
N LEU A 127 15.02 -0.18 -9.41
CA LEU A 127 14.34 0.12 -8.15
C LEU A 127 13.06 -0.69 -8.01
N THR A 128 12.75 -1.19 -6.83
CA THR A 128 11.46 -1.86 -6.56
C THR A 128 10.33 -0.86 -6.40
N PHE A 129 10.59 0.29 -5.76
CA PHE A 129 9.61 1.36 -5.62
C PHE A 129 10.02 2.58 -6.45
N GLY A 130 9.11 3.04 -7.30
CA GLY A 130 9.27 4.29 -8.03
C GLY A 130 9.01 5.52 -7.17
N SER A 131 9.34 6.69 -7.73
CA SER A 131 9.24 7.97 -7.04
C SER A 131 7.84 8.26 -6.51
N HIS A 132 6.80 8.06 -7.30
CA HIS A 132 5.40 8.27 -6.93
C HIS A 132 4.95 7.35 -5.79
N THR A 133 5.30 6.06 -5.87
CA THR A 133 4.97 5.11 -4.79
C THR A 133 5.65 5.49 -3.48
N LEU A 134 6.92 5.90 -3.54
CA LEU A 134 7.66 6.38 -2.37
C LEU A 134 7.02 7.65 -1.77
N GLN A 135 6.58 8.59 -2.61
CA GLN A 135 5.90 9.80 -2.14
C GLN A 135 4.59 9.46 -1.42
N VAL A 136 3.73 8.60 -2.02
CA VAL A 136 2.48 8.18 -1.40
C VAL A 136 2.74 7.45 -0.08
N LEU A 137 3.69 6.51 -0.03
CA LEU A 137 4.09 5.81 1.19
C LEU A 137 4.60 6.75 2.29
N LYS A 138 5.32 7.82 1.90
CA LYS A 138 5.94 8.76 2.83
C LYS A 138 4.96 9.83 3.33
N TYR A 139 4.06 10.32 2.50
CA TYR A 139 3.34 11.56 2.78
C TYR A 139 1.84 11.38 3.01
N VAL A 140 1.18 10.41 2.35
CA VAL A 140 -0.26 10.21 2.49
C VAL A 140 -0.63 9.59 3.84
N GLN A 141 -1.68 10.11 4.47
CA GLN A 141 -2.16 9.66 5.79
C GLN A 141 -3.17 8.49 5.68
N CYS A 142 -2.93 7.57 4.78
CA CYS A 142 -3.77 6.40 4.53
C CYS A 142 -2.88 5.15 4.44
N PRO A 143 -3.32 3.98 4.92
CA PRO A 143 -2.61 2.73 4.67
C PRO A 143 -2.38 2.51 3.17
N VAL A 144 -1.17 2.07 2.81
CA VAL A 144 -0.77 1.85 1.41
C VAL A 144 -0.31 0.41 1.24
N LEU A 145 -0.96 -0.31 0.33
CA LEU A 145 -0.55 -1.63 -0.12
C LEU A 145 0.13 -1.51 -1.48
N ALA A 146 1.44 -1.66 -1.51
CA ALA A 146 2.26 -1.59 -2.70
C ALA A 146 2.50 -3.00 -3.27
N ILE A 147 2.16 -3.20 -4.56
CA ILE A 147 2.24 -4.48 -5.26
C ILE A 147 3.46 -4.47 -6.19
N PRO A 148 4.45 -5.37 -5.98
CA PRO A 148 5.63 -5.45 -6.83
C PRO A 148 5.30 -5.78 -8.28
N GLN A 149 6.12 -5.27 -9.20
CA GLN A 149 5.97 -5.54 -10.60
C GLN A 149 6.02 -7.05 -10.89
N GLY A 150 5.04 -7.55 -11.65
CA GLY A 150 4.96 -8.95 -12.03
C GLY A 150 4.57 -9.91 -10.90
N TYR A 151 4.25 -9.41 -9.70
CA TYR A 151 3.79 -10.26 -8.60
C TYR A 151 2.40 -10.83 -8.91
N LYS A 152 2.34 -12.13 -9.12
CA LYS A 152 1.08 -12.84 -9.33
C LYS A 152 0.34 -12.99 -8.01
N TYR A 153 -0.96 -12.70 -8.03
CA TYR A 153 -1.78 -12.84 -6.82
C TYR A 153 -1.68 -14.24 -6.21
N THR A 154 -1.30 -14.27 -4.95
CA THR A 154 -1.42 -15.42 -4.05
C THR A 154 -2.29 -15.02 -2.86
N GLN A 155 -3.00 -15.98 -2.26
CA GLN A 155 -3.74 -15.69 -1.04
C GLN A 155 -2.74 -15.39 0.09
N PRO A 156 -2.92 -14.27 0.82
CA PRO A 156 -1.99 -13.91 1.90
C PRO A 156 -2.21 -14.83 3.10
N LYS A 157 -1.43 -15.90 3.19
CA LYS A 157 -1.48 -16.89 4.28
C LYS A 157 -0.40 -16.67 5.33
N HIS A 158 0.73 -16.14 4.93
CA HIS A 158 1.88 -15.91 5.81
C HIS A 158 2.29 -14.44 5.76
N ILE A 159 2.04 -13.73 6.85
CA ILE A 159 2.27 -12.30 6.98
C ILE A 159 3.46 -12.07 7.90
N LEU A 160 4.45 -11.32 7.46
CA LEU A 160 5.53 -10.86 8.33
C LEU A 160 5.24 -9.46 8.83
N PHE A 161 5.23 -9.29 10.15
CA PHE A 161 5.03 -7.99 10.81
C PHE A 161 6.21 -7.71 11.78
N PRO A 162 7.31 -7.12 11.30
CA PRO A 162 8.41 -6.68 12.15
C PRO A 162 7.94 -5.60 13.12
N THR A 163 8.29 -5.73 14.39
CA THR A 163 7.87 -4.80 15.43
C THR A 163 8.89 -4.69 16.55
N ASN A 164 9.07 -3.49 17.10
CA ASN A 164 9.82 -3.27 18.32
C ASN A 164 8.92 -3.22 19.58
N TYR A 165 7.60 -3.34 19.40
CA TYR A 165 6.58 -3.18 20.45
C TYR A 165 6.62 -1.84 21.19
N LEU A 166 7.32 -0.82 20.68
CA LEU A 166 7.40 0.51 21.30
C LEU A 166 6.45 1.52 20.66
N ILE A 167 5.99 1.22 19.45
CA ILE A 167 5.10 2.07 18.67
C ILE A 167 3.72 2.09 19.32
N PRO A 168 3.07 3.23 19.47
CA PRO A 168 1.68 3.30 19.89
C PRO A 168 0.79 2.89 18.72
N TYR A 169 0.51 1.58 18.61
CA TYR A 169 -0.34 1.04 17.55
C TYR A 169 -1.76 1.58 17.63
N LYS A 170 -2.36 1.89 16.47
CA LYS A 170 -3.75 2.34 16.40
C LYS A 170 -4.68 1.18 16.09
N ARG A 171 -5.79 1.14 16.82
CA ARG A 171 -6.83 0.12 16.67
C ARG A 171 -7.36 0.05 15.24
N ARG A 172 -7.57 1.20 14.58
CA ARG A 172 -8.07 1.26 13.20
C ARG A 172 -7.14 0.50 12.23
N GLU A 173 -5.83 0.70 12.35
CA GLU A 173 -4.83 0.12 11.47
C GLU A 173 -4.70 -1.40 11.68
N LEU A 174 -4.65 -1.84 12.94
CA LEU A 174 -4.63 -3.26 13.26
C LEU A 174 -5.92 -3.96 12.85
N LYS A 175 -7.07 -3.30 13.02
CA LYS A 175 -8.37 -3.81 12.56
C LYS A 175 -8.40 -3.99 11.05
N LEU A 176 -7.86 -3.03 10.27
CA LEU A 176 -7.74 -3.14 8.82
C LEU A 176 -6.95 -4.41 8.45
N LEU A 177 -5.77 -4.60 9.02
CA LEU A 177 -4.95 -5.79 8.79
C LEU A 177 -5.71 -7.06 9.17
N CYS A 178 -6.29 -7.09 10.39
CA CYS A 178 -7.02 -8.23 10.90
C CYS A 178 -8.15 -8.67 9.97
N GLU A 179 -9.00 -7.73 9.53
CA GLU A 179 -10.14 -8.00 8.66
C GLU A 179 -9.71 -8.41 7.24
N MET A 180 -8.70 -7.74 6.68
CA MET A 180 -8.20 -7.99 5.33
C MET A 180 -7.65 -9.41 5.15
N VAL A 181 -6.95 -9.95 6.15
CA VAL A 181 -6.28 -11.24 6.01
C VAL A 181 -7.03 -12.41 6.69
N SER A 182 -8.00 -12.13 7.57
CA SER A 182 -8.76 -13.18 8.27
C SER A 182 -9.55 -14.14 7.35
N PRO A 183 -10.12 -13.70 6.21
CA PRO A 183 -10.81 -14.62 5.29
C PRO A 183 -9.90 -15.71 4.71
N TYR A 184 -8.59 -15.47 4.72
CA TYR A 184 -7.56 -16.38 4.21
C TYR A 184 -6.97 -17.28 5.29
N ARG A 185 -7.41 -17.14 6.56
CA ARG A 185 -6.86 -17.84 7.74
C ARG A 185 -5.36 -17.60 7.87
N ALA A 186 -4.95 -16.33 7.68
CA ALA A 186 -3.55 -15.95 7.69
C ALA A 186 -2.91 -16.17 9.07
N GLU A 187 -1.65 -16.60 9.04
CA GLU A 187 -0.73 -16.57 10.16
C GLU A 187 0.09 -15.30 10.10
N ILE A 188 0.23 -14.60 11.23
CA ILE A 188 0.99 -13.37 11.33
C ILE A 188 2.19 -13.60 12.24
N ASP A 189 3.37 -13.54 11.67
CA ASP A 189 4.64 -13.62 12.38
C ASP A 189 5.04 -12.22 12.87
N LEU A 190 4.91 -11.99 14.18
CA LEU A 190 5.36 -10.77 14.84
C LEU A 190 6.85 -10.90 15.15
N LEU A 191 7.70 -10.30 14.31
CA LEU A 191 9.15 -10.44 14.39
C LEU A 191 9.77 -9.30 15.22
N TYR A 192 10.23 -9.64 16.41
CA TYR A 192 11.00 -8.75 17.28
C TYR A 192 12.50 -8.92 17.05
N VAL A 193 13.12 -7.94 16.42
CA VAL A 193 14.59 -7.94 16.20
C VAL A 193 15.26 -7.14 17.30
N SER A 194 16.05 -7.82 18.17
CA SER A 194 16.70 -7.19 19.31
C SER A 194 17.91 -7.99 19.78
N LYS A 195 18.85 -7.31 20.46
CA LYS A 195 19.95 -7.97 21.17
C LYS A 195 19.47 -8.72 22.42
N SER A 196 18.38 -8.29 23.04
CA SER A 196 17.80 -8.85 24.24
C SER A 196 16.48 -9.54 23.90
N LYS A 197 16.26 -10.73 24.49
CA LYS A 197 14.99 -11.44 24.40
C LYS A 197 13.95 -10.91 25.39
N LYS A 198 14.39 -10.12 26.39
CA LYS A 198 13.50 -9.62 27.45
C LYS A 198 12.80 -8.36 26.98
N LEU A 199 11.47 -8.36 26.99
CA LEU A 199 10.65 -7.18 26.76
C LEU A 199 10.58 -6.32 28.02
N SER A 200 10.45 -5.02 27.87
CA SER A 200 10.04 -4.10 28.92
C SER A 200 8.53 -4.20 29.14
N ARG A 201 8.03 -3.75 30.30
CA ARG A 201 6.60 -3.75 30.61
C ARG A 201 5.76 -3.06 29.53
N ARG A 202 6.21 -1.90 29.04
CA ARG A 202 5.54 -1.18 27.93
C ARG A 202 5.45 -2.03 26.67
N GLN A 203 6.50 -2.80 26.34
CA GLN A 203 6.50 -3.69 25.18
C GLN A 203 5.55 -4.86 25.36
N GLU A 204 5.46 -5.42 26.59
CA GLU A 204 4.50 -6.47 26.93
C GLU A 204 3.06 -5.99 26.80
N ASP A 205 2.75 -4.77 27.29
CA ASP A 205 1.43 -4.15 27.15
C ASP A 205 1.06 -3.96 25.68
N ASN A 206 1.97 -3.43 24.86
CA ASN A 206 1.75 -3.25 23.43
C ASN A 206 1.62 -4.61 22.68
N GLN A 207 2.38 -5.61 23.05
CA GLN A 207 2.26 -6.96 22.50
C GLN A 207 0.87 -7.55 22.80
N THR A 208 0.37 -7.36 24.02
CA THR A 208 -0.97 -7.78 24.43
C THR A 208 -2.03 -7.04 23.61
N PHE A 209 -1.89 -5.74 23.45
CA PHE A 209 -2.80 -4.93 22.63
C PHE A 209 -2.84 -5.41 21.16
N ILE A 210 -1.69 -5.70 20.54
CA ILE A 210 -1.64 -6.25 19.18
C ILE A 210 -2.37 -7.60 19.13
N LYS A 211 -2.16 -8.47 20.11
CA LYS A 211 -2.81 -9.77 20.19
C LYS A 211 -4.34 -9.64 20.27
N GLU A 212 -4.82 -8.69 21.06
CA GLU A 212 -6.25 -8.42 21.19
C GLU A 212 -6.89 -7.90 19.91
N GLU A 213 -6.21 -7.00 19.20
CA GLU A 213 -6.74 -6.41 17.95
C GLU A 213 -6.65 -7.36 16.75
N LEU A 214 -5.69 -8.28 16.72
CA LEU A 214 -5.53 -9.28 15.65
C LEU A 214 -6.20 -10.64 16.00
N TYR A 215 -7.21 -10.63 16.84
CA TYR A 215 -7.84 -11.83 17.44
C TYR A 215 -8.41 -12.85 16.44
N LYS A 216 -8.68 -12.46 15.20
CA LYS A 216 -9.19 -13.36 14.13
C LYS A 216 -8.09 -14.16 13.42
N ASN A 217 -6.83 -13.88 13.72
CA ASN A 217 -5.69 -14.44 13.01
C ASN A 217 -4.83 -15.29 13.97
N SER A 218 -4.11 -16.23 13.42
CA SER A 218 -3.07 -16.96 14.15
C SER A 218 -1.84 -16.08 14.31
N LEU A 219 -1.33 -15.91 15.52
CA LEU A 219 -0.17 -15.06 15.81
C LEU A 219 1.00 -15.89 16.30
N ASN A 220 2.16 -15.70 15.68
CA ASN A 220 3.42 -16.29 16.10
C ASN A 220 4.36 -15.17 16.57
N PHE A 221 4.84 -15.26 17.79
CA PHE A 221 5.80 -14.31 18.35
C PHE A 221 7.22 -14.82 18.12
N LYS A 222 7.95 -14.17 17.23
CA LYS A 222 9.31 -14.53 16.85
C LYS A 222 10.31 -13.50 17.38
N THR A 223 11.46 -13.95 17.83
CA THR A 223 12.54 -13.08 18.29
C THR A 223 13.82 -13.43 17.55
N GLU A 224 14.38 -12.45 16.85
CA GLU A 224 15.63 -12.60 16.13
C GLU A 224 16.73 -11.77 16.82
N LYS A 225 17.88 -12.41 17.10
CA LYS A 225 19.00 -11.76 17.77
C LYS A 225 19.90 -11.09 16.73
N SER A 226 19.63 -9.83 16.43
CA SER A 226 20.41 -9.04 15.49
C SER A 226 20.53 -7.58 15.92
N LYS A 227 21.58 -6.90 15.40
CA LYS A 227 21.74 -5.44 15.44
C LYS A 227 21.21 -4.78 14.16
N HIS A 228 21.06 -5.55 13.08
CA HIS A 228 20.71 -5.08 11.74
C HIS A 228 19.29 -5.53 11.43
N ILE A 229 18.33 -4.63 11.66
CA ILE A 229 16.88 -4.93 11.53
C ILE A 229 16.55 -5.35 10.09
N ILE A 230 17.03 -4.61 9.11
CA ILE A 230 16.72 -4.83 7.69
C ILE A 230 17.25 -6.19 7.22
N ASN A 231 18.49 -6.50 7.57
CA ASN A 231 19.09 -7.80 7.22
C ASN A 231 18.31 -8.97 7.86
N ALA A 232 17.86 -8.80 9.12
CA ALA A 232 17.05 -9.83 9.78
C ALA A 232 15.71 -10.03 9.07
N ILE A 233 15.05 -8.95 8.65
CA ILE A 233 13.80 -9.01 7.87
C ILE A 233 14.03 -9.74 6.54
N TYR A 234 15.07 -9.39 5.78
CA TYR A 234 15.38 -10.06 4.51
C TYR A 234 15.73 -11.53 4.68
N THR A 235 16.53 -11.86 5.69
CA THR A 235 16.86 -13.27 5.99
C THR A 235 15.59 -14.03 6.31
N TYR A 236 14.71 -13.47 7.13
CA TYR A 236 13.44 -14.09 7.49
C TYR A 236 12.55 -14.33 6.25
N ILE A 237 12.41 -13.34 5.37
CA ILE A 237 11.64 -13.47 4.12
C ILE A 237 12.23 -14.55 3.19
N LYS A 238 13.56 -14.72 3.17
CA LYS A 238 14.22 -15.75 2.35
C LYS A 238 14.03 -17.17 2.90
N GLU A 239 13.97 -17.31 4.21
CA GLU A 239 13.92 -18.60 4.91
C GLU A 239 12.48 -19.10 5.13
N HIS A 240 11.48 -18.21 4.99
CA HIS A 240 10.08 -18.53 5.24
C HIS A 240 9.18 -18.12 4.06
N PRO A 241 8.07 -18.83 3.83
CA PRO A 241 7.15 -18.53 2.72
C PRO A 241 6.27 -17.32 3.06
N ILE A 242 6.84 -16.12 3.06
CA ILE A 242 6.10 -14.88 3.37
C ILE A 242 5.39 -14.34 2.14
N ASP A 243 4.07 -14.13 2.25
CA ASP A 243 3.20 -13.61 1.19
C ASP A 243 3.07 -12.08 1.22
N MET A 244 3.25 -11.45 2.39
CA MET A 244 3.13 -10.01 2.57
C MET A 244 3.98 -9.53 3.73
N LEU A 245 4.67 -8.40 3.54
CA LEU A 245 5.36 -7.67 4.60
C LEU A 245 4.47 -6.51 5.07
N VAL A 246 4.27 -6.39 6.39
CA VAL A 246 3.52 -5.29 7.02
C VAL A 246 4.44 -4.49 7.91
N MET A 247 4.41 -3.17 7.76
CA MET A 247 5.15 -2.27 8.66
C MET A 247 4.27 -1.07 9.04
N VAL A 248 4.61 -0.42 10.14
CA VAL A 248 3.91 0.78 10.60
C VAL A 248 4.79 2.00 10.39
N ASN A 249 4.27 2.97 9.62
CA ASN A 249 4.89 4.27 9.48
C ASN A 249 4.57 5.13 10.71
N THR A 250 5.59 5.50 11.47
CA THR A 250 5.46 6.34 12.65
C THR A 250 6.11 7.69 12.40
N ARG A 251 5.32 8.76 12.44
CA ARG A 251 5.84 10.13 12.34
C ARG A 251 5.93 10.83 13.71
N HIS A 252 5.88 10.08 14.81
CA HIS A 252 5.83 10.67 16.15
C HIS A 252 7.16 11.21 16.66
N SER A 253 8.29 10.76 16.10
CA SER A 253 9.59 11.36 16.37
C SER A 253 10.46 11.39 15.13
N PHE A 254 11.38 12.36 15.07
CA PHE A 254 12.34 12.48 13.96
C PHE A 254 13.17 11.20 13.77
N LEU A 255 13.54 10.52 14.87
CA LEU A 255 14.32 9.29 14.84
C LEU A 255 13.49 8.09 14.30
N GLU A 256 12.23 7.98 14.69
CA GLU A 256 11.36 6.88 14.25
C GLU A 256 10.94 7.05 12.79
N SER A 257 10.64 8.27 12.35
CA SER A 257 10.34 8.54 10.95
C SER A 257 11.52 8.26 10.04
N ASN A 258 12.74 8.62 10.46
CA ASN A 258 13.96 8.33 9.71
C ASN A 258 14.23 6.82 9.63
N LEU A 259 13.93 6.05 10.66
CA LEU A 259 14.09 4.60 10.62
C LEU A 259 13.12 3.97 9.61
N PHE A 260 11.84 4.35 9.62
CA PHE A 260 10.87 3.86 8.64
C PHE A 260 11.26 4.26 7.22
N LEU A 261 11.67 5.51 7.00
CA LEU A 261 12.10 6.01 5.69
C LEU A 261 13.37 5.28 5.21
N SER A 262 14.37 5.08 6.07
CA SER A 262 15.58 4.33 5.71
C SER A 262 15.28 2.86 5.41
N ILE A 263 14.34 2.25 6.13
CA ILE A 263 13.90 0.89 5.87
C ILE A 263 13.16 0.81 4.52
N ILE A 264 12.26 1.75 4.24
CA ILE A 264 11.57 1.78 2.93
C ILE A 264 12.57 2.01 1.80
N ASP A 265 13.49 2.96 1.93
CA ASP A 265 14.49 3.24 0.89
C ASP A 265 15.39 2.01 0.62
N GLU A 266 15.77 1.27 1.65
CA GLU A 266 16.56 0.03 1.50
C GLU A 266 15.71 -1.15 1.01
N LEU A 267 14.50 -1.35 1.56
CA LEU A 267 13.54 -2.35 1.07
C LEU A 267 13.14 -2.08 -0.38
N SER A 268 13.08 -0.81 -0.81
CA SER A 268 12.75 -0.43 -2.18
C SER A 268 13.68 -0.98 -3.23
N LEU A 269 14.87 -1.44 -2.86
CA LEU A 269 15.84 -1.99 -3.79
C LEU A 269 15.59 -3.47 -4.12
N HIS A 270 14.92 -4.25 -3.24
CA HIS A 270 14.94 -5.71 -3.37
C HIS A 270 13.65 -6.44 -2.97
N LEU A 271 12.61 -5.74 -2.50
CA LEU A 271 11.38 -6.38 -2.02
C LEU A 271 10.56 -6.94 -3.19
N LYS A 272 10.30 -8.25 -3.18
CA LYS A 272 9.56 -8.96 -4.24
C LYS A 272 8.18 -9.45 -3.82
N ILE A 273 7.73 -9.10 -2.61
CA ILE A 273 6.42 -9.46 -2.08
C ILE A 273 5.61 -8.19 -1.78
N PRO A 274 4.28 -8.25 -1.76
CA PRO A 274 3.42 -7.14 -1.37
C PRO A 274 3.83 -6.50 -0.05
N PHE A 275 3.79 -5.17 -0.01
CA PHE A 275 4.18 -4.39 1.14
C PHE A 275 3.02 -3.51 1.61
N LEU A 276 2.57 -3.74 2.84
CA LEU A 276 1.54 -2.92 3.50
C LEU A 276 2.19 -1.98 4.51
N ALA A 277 2.13 -0.68 4.22
CA ALA A 277 2.47 0.38 5.16
C ALA A 277 1.21 0.83 5.90
N LEU A 278 1.12 0.53 7.18
CA LEU A 278 0.10 1.08 8.07
C LEU A 278 0.53 2.47 8.53
N GLN A 279 -0.39 3.43 8.57
CA GLN A 279 -0.08 4.82 8.91
C GLN A 279 -0.51 5.13 10.35
N ASN A 280 0.45 5.30 11.25
CA ASN A 280 0.16 5.65 12.65
C ASN A 280 0.05 7.17 12.86
N ILE A 281 -0.60 7.86 11.95
CA ILE A 281 -0.82 9.30 11.98
C ILE A 281 -2.27 9.57 12.37
N LYS A 282 -2.51 10.64 13.13
CA LYS A 282 -3.87 11.08 13.44
C LYS A 282 -4.44 11.73 12.18
N ARG A 283 -5.53 11.19 11.66
CA ARG A 283 -6.37 11.91 10.70
C ARG A 283 -7.19 12.91 11.52
N ASP A 284 -7.10 14.17 11.17
CA ASP A 284 -7.86 15.25 11.80
C ASP A 284 -9.34 15.13 11.48
#